data_5402a2af9634cef4dc10519858dffe66
#
_entry.id   5402a2af9634cef4dc10519858dffe66
#
_cell.length_a   1.000
_cell.length_b   1.000
_cell.length_c   1.000
_cell.angle_alpha   90.00
_cell.angle_beta   90.00
_cell.angle_gamma   90.00
#
_symmetry.space_group_name_H-M   'P 1'
#
loop_
_entity.id
_entity.type
_entity.pdbx_description
1 polymer ?
#
loop_
_entity_poly.entity_id
_entity_poly.type
_entity_poly.pdbx_seq_one_letter_code
_entity_poly.pdbx_strand_id
1 'polypeptide(L)'
;MKKIVANLSPEEEVVDASNLILGRMASYVAKQALEGKKMVVLNAERAIISGTKARVVARAKTKLKTRTLGNQEKAPTHPRRPDNYVRRVIRGMLPWKKTHGKQAFHRVIVYIGVPKEYEGKTHNTVSHANASKLRVPFITVAQLAEEIGGIPA
;
A
#
# COMPACT_ATOMS: atom_id res chain seq x y z
N MET A 1 -12.92 37.10 -1.38
CA MET A 1 -12.72 36.52 -2.73
C MET A 1 -12.66 34.99 -2.61
N LYS A 2 -13.73 34.29 -3.00
CA LYS A 2 -13.75 32.84 -3.04
C LYS A 2 -12.94 32.40 -4.28
N LYS A 3 -11.78 31.73 -4.06
CA LYS A 3 -11.06 31.08 -5.15
C LYS A 3 -11.96 29.98 -5.71
N ILE A 4 -12.41 30.16 -6.94
CA ILE A 4 -13.03 29.13 -7.74
C ILE A 4 -11.94 28.07 -7.98
N VAL A 5 -12.03 26.97 -7.24
CA VAL A 5 -11.21 25.78 -7.50
C VAL A 5 -11.75 25.19 -8.80
N ALA A 6 -11.07 25.50 -9.90
CA ALA A 6 -11.33 24.86 -11.18
C ALA A 6 -11.32 23.33 -10.97
N ASN A 7 -12.32 22.64 -11.52
CA ASN A 7 -12.40 21.19 -11.59
C ASN A 7 -11.27 20.66 -12.52
N LEU A 8 -10.03 20.68 -12.05
CA LEU A 8 -8.98 19.89 -12.64
C LEU A 8 -9.28 18.43 -12.32
N SER A 9 -9.36 17.61 -13.37
CA SER A 9 -9.27 16.15 -13.21
C SER A 9 -8.07 15.84 -12.32
N PRO A 10 -8.21 15.01 -11.28
CA PRO A 10 -7.13 14.77 -10.35
C PRO A 10 -5.94 14.21 -11.15
N GLU A 11 -4.78 14.89 -11.06
CA GLU A 11 -3.54 14.40 -11.68
C GLU A 11 -3.31 12.97 -11.25
N GLU A 12 -3.20 12.07 -12.22
CA GLU A 12 -2.92 10.67 -11.97
C GLU A 12 -1.41 10.48 -11.88
N GLU A 13 -0.94 9.98 -10.74
CA GLU A 13 0.46 9.67 -10.52
C GLU A 13 0.65 8.17 -10.35
N VAL A 14 1.51 7.58 -11.18
CA VAL A 14 1.80 6.14 -11.19
C VAL A 14 3.13 5.90 -10.51
N VAL A 15 3.14 5.05 -9.48
CA VAL A 15 4.32 4.69 -8.69
C VAL A 15 4.62 3.21 -8.85
N ASP A 16 5.84 2.86 -9.26
CA ASP A 16 6.32 1.48 -9.23
C ASP A 16 6.85 1.13 -7.84
N ALA A 17 6.25 0.10 -7.22
CA ALA A 17 6.63 -0.37 -5.89
C ALA A 17 7.86 -1.28 -5.88
N SER A 18 8.40 -1.66 -7.03
CA SER A 18 9.58 -2.54 -7.12
C SER A 18 10.77 -1.95 -6.36
N ASN A 19 11.33 -2.75 -5.47
CA ASN A 19 12.47 -2.37 -4.61
C ASN A 19 12.22 -1.13 -3.71
N LEU A 20 10.97 -0.76 -3.47
CA LEU A 20 10.64 0.30 -2.53
C LEU A 20 10.29 -0.24 -1.15
N ILE A 21 10.77 0.43 -0.11
CA ILE A 21 10.41 0.14 1.28
C ILE A 21 8.95 0.51 1.49
N LEU A 22 8.12 -0.49 1.77
CA LEU A 22 6.66 -0.38 1.88
C LEU A 22 6.20 0.81 2.74
N GLY A 23 6.79 0.99 3.93
CA GLY A 23 6.38 2.08 4.83
C GLY A 23 6.65 3.47 4.25
N ARG A 24 7.81 3.68 3.65
CA ARG A 24 8.20 4.98 3.06
C ARG A 24 7.39 5.29 1.81
N MET A 25 7.20 4.29 0.93
CA MET A 25 6.34 4.43 -0.23
C MET A 25 4.90 4.74 0.20
N ALA A 26 4.35 4.01 1.17
CA ALA A 26 2.99 4.21 1.64
C ALA A 26 2.77 5.61 2.24
N SER A 27 3.76 6.18 2.94
CA SER A 27 3.67 7.55 3.47
C SER A 27 3.66 8.60 2.35
N TYR A 28 4.45 8.39 1.30
CA TYR A 28 4.44 9.26 0.11
C TYR A 28 3.09 9.22 -0.59
N VAL A 29 2.60 8.01 -0.90
CA VAL A 29 1.30 7.80 -1.57
C VAL A 29 0.16 8.40 -0.74
N ALA A 30 0.15 8.21 0.57
CA ALA A 30 -0.86 8.77 1.45
C ALA A 30 -0.85 10.31 1.43
N LYS A 31 0.33 10.95 1.43
CA LYS A 31 0.47 12.40 1.34
C LYS A 31 -0.09 12.92 0.02
N GLN A 32 0.32 12.36 -1.11
CA GLN A 32 -0.14 12.79 -2.44
C GLN A 32 -1.66 12.60 -2.60
N ALA A 33 -2.21 11.49 -2.08
CA ALA A 33 -3.65 11.26 -2.10
C ALA A 33 -4.43 12.27 -1.25
N LEU A 34 -3.88 12.75 -0.13
CA LEU A 34 -4.48 13.84 0.68
C LEU A 34 -4.43 15.19 -0.03
N GLU A 35 -3.40 15.44 -0.83
CA GLU A 35 -3.27 16.63 -1.69
C GLU A 35 -4.26 16.63 -2.87
N GLY A 36 -4.94 15.49 -3.11
CA GLY A 36 -6.01 15.37 -4.11
C GLY A 36 -5.67 14.54 -5.33
N LYS A 37 -4.42 14.09 -5.48
CA LYS A 37 -3.98 13.28 -6.63
C LYS A 37 -4.57 11.87 -6.60
N LYS A 38 -4.81 11.31 -7.79
CA LYS A 38 -5.12 9.88 -7.96
C LYS A 38 -3.81 9.11 -8.00
N MET A 39 -3.63 8.21 -7.06
CA MET A 39 -2.40 7.44 -6.90
C MET A 39 -2.60 6.00 -7.37
N VAL A 40 -1.76 5.56 -8.30
CA VAL A 40 -1.72 4.18 -8.78
C VAL A 40 -0.40 3.56 -8.38
N VAL A 41 -0.45 2.45 -7.66
CA VAL A 41 0.73 1.69 -7.25
C VAL A 41 0.77 0.39 -8.04
N LEU A 42 1.86 0.17 -8.76
CA LEU A 42 2.11 -1.03 -9.56
C LEU A 42 3.11 -1.96 -8.85
N ASN A 43 3.14 -3.23 -9.23
CA ASN A 43 4.05 -4.24 -8.70
C ASN A 43 4.04 -4.34 -7.17
N ALA A 44 2.87 -4.27 -6.55
CA ALA A 44 2.71 -4.24 -5.09
C ALA A 44 3.38 -5.45 -4.39
N GLU A 45 3.46 -6.59 -5.07
CA GLU A 45 4.09 -7.82 -4.60
C GLU A 45 5.61 -7.69 -4.43
N ARG A 46 6.24 -6.77 -5.19
CA ARG A 46 7.69 -6.52 -5.16
C ARG A 46 8.12 -5.48 -4.13
N ALA A 47 7.18 -4.86 -3.44
CA ALA A 47 7.48 -3.94 -2.34
C ALA A 47 8.22 -4.67 -1.21
N ILE A 48 9.11 -3.96 -0.53
CA ILE A 48 10.04 -4.52 0.46
C ILE A 48 9.59 -4.17 1.88
N ILE A 49 9.64 -5.17 2.76
CA ILE A 49 9.42 -5.03 4.19
C ILE A 49 10.74 -5.29 4.90
N SER A 50 11.26 -4.31 5.62
CA SER A 50 12.50 -4.42 6.39
C SER A 50 12.34 -5.32 7.62
N GLY A 51 13.31 -6.18 7.86
CA GLY A 51 13.35 -7.12 8.98
C GLY A 51 13.59 -8.56 8.53
N THR A 52 13.97 -9.42 9.47
CA THR A 52 14.15 -10.85 9.21
C THR A 52 12.81 -11.51 8.88
N LYS A 53 12.83 -12.48 7.96
CA LYS A 53 11.64 -13.23 7.54
C LYS A 53 10.84 -13.76 8.74
N ALA A 54 11.51 -14.42 9.67
CA ALA A 54 10.87 -15.00 10.86
C ALA A 54 10.11 -13.95 11.68
N ARG A 55 10.71 -12.78 11.94
CA ARG A 55 10.09 -11.70 12.72
C ARG A 55 8.89 -11.09 12.02
N VAL A 56 9.00 -10.80 10.70
CA VAL A 56 7.92 -10.19 9.92
C VAL A 56 6.73 -11.14 9.81
N VAL A 57 6.99 -12.43 9.51
CA VAL A 57 5.95 -13.47 9.42
C VAL A 57 5.29 -13.70 10.78
N ALA A 58 6.05 -13.81 11.86
CA ALA A 58 5.50 -13.97 13.21
C ALA A 58 4.55 -12.81 13.58
N ARG A 59 4.96 -11.56 13.31
CA ARG A 59 4.13 -10.38 13.54
C ARG A 59 2.84 -10.41 12.71
N ALA A 60 2.92 -10.82 11.44
CA ALA A 60 1.75 -10.93 10.57
C ALA A 60 0.80 -12.03 11.06
N LYS A 61 1.30 -13.21 11.43
CA LYS A 61 0.51 -14.32 11.99
C LYS A 61 -0.16 -13.93 13.31
N THR A 62 0.52 -13.19 14.19
CA THR A 62 -0.08 -12.66 15.43
C THR A 62 -1.25 -11.73 15.11
N LYS A 63 -1.08 -10.85 14.14
CA LYS A 63 -2.14 -9.94 13.69
C LYS A 63 -3.35 -10.69 13.13
N LEU A 64 -3.13 -11.77 12.36
CA LEU A 64 -4.20 -12.63 11.83
C LEU A 64 -5.00 -13.34 12.92
N LYS A 65 -4.37 -13.65 14.08
CA LYS A 65 -5.03 -14.25 15.24
C LYS A 65 -5.95 -13.28 16.00
N THR A 66 -5.81 -11.98 15.78
CA THR A 66 -6.67 -10.98 16.42
C THR A 66 -8.09 -11.08 15.90
N ARG A 67 -9.01 -11.55 16.75
CA ARG A 67 -10.43 -11.79 16.43
C ARG A 67 -11.30 -11.25 17.56
N THR A 68 -12.55 -10.93 17.21
CA THR A 68 -13.62 -10.70 18.17
C THR A 68 -14.29 -12.05 18.47
N LEU A 69 -14.11 -12.58 19.67
CA LEU A 69 -14.57 -13.92 20.02
C LEU A 69 -16.11 -14.00 20.15
N GLY A 70 -16.75 -12.92 20.62
CA GLY A 70 -18.19 -12.89 20.85
C GLY A 70 -19.04 -12.72 19.58
N ASN A 71 -18.50 -12.05 18.54
CA ASN A 71 -19.21 -11.87 17.27
C ASN A 71 -18.20 -11.90 16.12
N GLN A 72 -18.15 -13.02 15.40
CA GLN A 72 -17.19 -13.22 14.32
C GLN A 72 -17.48 -12.38 13.08
N GLU A 73 -18.73 -12.01 12.81
CA GLU A 73 -19.10 -11.15 11.68
C GLU A 73 -18.53 -9.73 11.80
N LYS A 74 -18.44 -9.24 13.04
CA LYS A 74 -17.84 -7.93 13.36
C LYS A 74 -16.34 -7.99 13.56
N ALA A 75 -15.71 -9.15 13.39
CA ALA A 75 -14.27 -9.31 13.54
C ALA A 75 -13.50 -8.54 12.45
N PRO A 76 -12.30 -8.02 12.76
CA PRO A 76 -11.48 -7.33 11.77
C PRO A 76 -11.03 -8.28 10.67
N THR A 77 -11.29 -7.91 9.42
CA THR A 77 -10.80 -8.64 8.24
C THR A 77 -9.35 -8.26 7.96
N HIS A 78 -8.49 -9.25 7.93
CA HIS A 78 -7.07 -9.07 7.64
C HIS A 78 -6.76 -9.49 6.20
N PRO A 79 -6.27 -8.58 5.33
CA PRO A 79 -5.93 -8.91 3.96
C PRO A 79 -4.69 -9.80 3.90
N ARG A 80 -4.71 -10.78 3.00
CA ARG A 80 -3.58 -11.70 2.73
C ARG A 80 -2.95 -11.45 1.36
N ARG A 81 -3.74 -11.02 0.36
CA ARG A 81 -3.25 -10.68 -0.98
C ARG A 81 -2.33 -9.46 -0.94
N PRO A 82 -1.27 -9.41 -1.77
CA PRO A 82 -0.30 -8.32 -1.80
C PRO A 82 -0.92 -6.93 -2.02
N ASP A 83 -1.82 -6.80 -2.99
CA ASP A 83 -2.52 -5.55 -3.31
C ASP A 83 -3.29 -4.98 -2.11
N ASN A 84 -4.12 -5.82 -1.51
CA ASN A 84 -4.93 -5.44 -0.37
C ASN A 84 -4.09 -5.21 0.90
N TYR A 85 -2.97 -5.94 1.03
CA TYR A 85 -2.03 -5.74 2.13
C TYR A 85 -1.38 -4.34 2.05
N VAL A 86 -0.83 -3.98 0.90
CA VAL A 86 -0.26 -2.64 0.65
C VAL A 86 -1.30 -1.56 0.83
N ARG A 87 -2.49 -1.73 0.24
CA ARG A 87 -3.60 -0.79 0.39
C ARG A 87 -4.02 -0.60 1.85
N ARG A 88 -3.99 -1.66 2.66
CA ARG A 88 -4.29 -1.59 4.10
C ARG A 88 -3.23 -0.81 4.87
N VAL A 89 -1.94 -0.93 4.49
CA VAL A 89 -0.86 -0.12 5.09
C VAL A 89 -1.07 1.36 4.78
N ILE A 90 -1.37 1.71 3.52
CA ILE A 90 -1.66 3.09 3.11
C ILE A 90 -2.86 3.65 3.89
N ARG A 91 -3.94 2.87 4.04
CA ARG A 91 -5.11 3.26 4.84
C ARG A 91 -4.76 3.62 6.28
N GLY A 92 -3.82 2.89 6.89
CA GLY A 92 -3.35 3.16 8.24
C GLY A 92 -2.63 4.50 8.41
N MET A 93 -2.14 5.07 7.30
CA MET A 93 -1.46 6.38 7.28
C MET A 93 -2.40 7.54 6.95
N LEU A 94 -3.64 7.24 6.59
CA LEU A 94 -4.68 8.24 6.30
C LEU A 94 -5.56 8.48 7.52
N PRO A 95 -6.10 9.68 7.71
CA PRO A 95 -7.05 9.99 8.79
C PRO A 95 -8.42 9.36 8.50
N TRP A 96 -8.50 8.03 8.59
CA TRP A 96 -9.64 7.21 8.18
C TRP A 96 -10.98 7.59 8.83
N LYS A 97 -10.94 8.15 10.03
CA LYS A 97 -12.16 8.59 10.74
C LYS A 97 -12.78 9.85 10.14
N LYS A 98 -11.99 10.67 9.41
CA LYS A 98 -12.43 11.92 8.79
C LYS A 98 -12.85 11.70 7.34
N THR A 99 -13.80 12.48 6.84
CA THR A 99 -14.33 12.39 5.47
C THR A 99 -13.23 12.54 4.42
N HIS A 100 -12.34 13.53 4.57
CA HIS A 100 -11.24 13.74 3.62
C HIS A 100 -10.27 12.57 3.56
N GLY A 101 -10.04 11.86 4.67
CA GLY A 101 -9.20 10.66 4.68
C GLY A 101 -9.84 9.47 3.93
N LYS A 102 -11.17 9.33 4.03
CA LYS A 102 -11.91 8.33 3.24
C LYS A 102 -11.86 8.66 1.76
N GLN A 103 -12.06 9.93 1.38
CA GLN A 103 -11.97 10.39 -0.01
C GLN A 103 -10.55 10.19 -0.57
N ALA A 104 -9.50 10.51 0.21
CA ALA A 104 -8.12 10.24 -0.19
C ALA A 104 -7.87 8.75 -0.45
N PHE A 105 -8.39 7.87 0.40
CA PHE A 105 -8.26 6.43 0.21
C PHE A 105 -8.96 5.91 -1.04
N HIS A 106 -10.08 6.49 -1.44
CA HIS A 106 -10.74 6.14 -2.71
C HIS A 106 -9.91 6.49 -3.95
N ARG A 107 -9.00 7.47 -3.85
CA ARG A 107 -8.09 7.85 -4.93
C ARG A 107 -6.90 6.91 -5.06
N VAL A 108 -6.68 5.99 -4.11
CA VAL A 108 -5.55 5.05 -4.12
C VAL A 108 -5.99 3.72 -4.72
N ILE A 109 -5.33 3.35 -5.81
CA ILE A 109 -5.50 2.06 -6.49
C ILE A 109 -4.17 1.31 -6.41
N VAL A 110 -4.20 0.02 -6.13
CA VAL A 110 -3.00 -0.82 -6.02
C VAL A 110 -3.18 -2.06 -6.87
N TYR A 111 -2.19 -2.34 -7.72
CA TYR A 111 -2.17 -3.49 -8.62
C TYR A 111 -1.03 -4.45 -8.28
N ILE A 112 -1.27 -5.72 -8.56
CA ILE A 112 -0.25 -6.75 -8.64
C ILE A 112 0.22 -6.78 -10.09
N GLY A 113 1.54 -6.73 -10.32
CA GLY A 113 2.10 -6.57 -11.67
C GLY A 113 1.75 -5.23 -12.31
N VAL A 114 1.83 -5.19 -13.64
CA VAL A 114 1.51 -4.01 -14.46
C VAL A 114 0.31 -4.33 -15.35
N PRO A 115 -0.87 -3.73 -15.13
CA PRO A 115 -2.01 -3.89 -16.03
C PRO A 115 -1.70 -3.29 -17.42
N LYS A 116 -2.32 -3.84 -18.47
CA LYS A 116 -2.16 -3.37 -19.86
C LYS A 116 -2.38 -1.87 -20.06
N GLU A 117 -3.26 -1.27 -19.24
CA GLU A 117 -3.57 0.17 -19.28
C GLU A 117 -2.38 1.06 -18.86
N TYR A 118 -1.42 0.50 -18.13
CA TYR A 118 -0.24 1.19 -17.60
C TYR A 118 1.06 0.73 -18.26
N GLU A 119 1.00 -0.23 -19.18
CA GLU A 119 2.16 -0.62 -20.00
C GLU A 119 2.58 0.56 -20.89
N GLY A 120 3.86 0.97 -20.78
CA GLY A 120 4.41 2.10 -21.56
C GLY A 120 4.18 3.49 -20.97
N LYS A 121 3.44 3.65 -19.89
CA LYS A 121 3.37 4.92 -19.15
C LYS A 121 4.64 5.14 -18.33
N THR A 122 5.00 6.41 -18.13
CA THR A 122 6.12 6.76 -17.21
C THR A 122 5.73 6.45 -15.78
N HIS A 123 6.54 5.64 -15.11
CA HIS A 123 6.36 5.31 -13.70
C HIS A 123 7.32 6.14 -12.84
N ASN A 124 6.78 6.79 -11.82
CA ASN A 124 7.58 7.54 -10.88
C ASN A 124 8.18 6.58 -9.83
N THR A 125 9.48 6.74 -9.57
CA THR A 125 10.16 6.02 -8.50
C THR A 125 10.41 6.96 -7.33
N VAL A 126 10.03 6.55 -6.13
CA VAL A 126 10.20 7.36 -4.92
C VAL A 126 11.63 7.17 -4.38
N SER A 127 12.55 8.07 -4.73
CA SER A 127 13.99 7.95 -4.45
C SER A 127 14.34 7.73 -2.97
N HIS A 128 13.62 8.38 -2.04
CA HIS A 128 13.84 8.22 -0.61
C HIS A 128 13.28 6.92 -0.03
N ALA A 129 12.43 6.21 -0.79
CA ALA A 129 11.86 4.92 -0.41
C ALA A 129 12.67 3.73 -0.94
N ASN A 130 13.68 3.95 -1.78
CA ASN A 130 14.48 2.89 -2.38
C ASN A 130 15.21 2.06 -1.30
N ALA A 131 15.17 0.74 -1.48
CA ALA A 131 15.78 -0.21 -0.56
C ALA A 131 17.28 -0.42 -0.76
N SER A 132 17.90 0.16 -1.81
CA SER A 132 19.35 0.01 -2.09
C SER A 132 20.25 0.41 -0.93
N LYS A 133 19.80 1.31 -0.07
CA LYS A 133 20.52 1.78 1.13
C LYS A 133 20.18 0.98 2.39
N LEU A 134 19.37 -0.08 2.27
CA LEU A 134 18.94 -0.86 3.42
C LEU A 134 20.06 -1.85 3.83
N ARG A 135 20.55 -1.71 5.06
CA ARG A 135 21.59 -2.59 5.63
C ARG A 135 21.01 -3.77 6.43
N VAL A 136 19.69 -3.87 6.51
CA VAL A 136 18.96 -4.87 7.30
C VAL A 136 18.38 -5.93 6.37
N PRO A 137 18.27 -7.20 6.79
CA PRO A 137 17.51 -8.21 6.03
C PRO A 137 16.12 -7.72 5.70
N PHE A 138 15.57 -8.15 4.57
CA PHE A 138 14.23 -7.77 4.15
C PHE A 138 13.53 -8.95 3.46
N ILE A 139 12.23 -8.84 3.34
CA ILE A 139 11.40 -9.76 2.55
C ILE A 139 10.50 -8.94 1.62
N THR A 140 10.04 -9.58 0.54
CA THR A 140 9.04 -8.97 -0.34
C THR A 140 7.63 -9.18 0.21
N VAL A 141 6.68 -8.35 -0.23
CA VAL A 141 5.26 -8.52 0.12
C VAL A 141 4.71 -9.83 -0.43
N ALA A 142 5.20 -10.29 -1.62
CA ALA A 142 4.86 -11.60 -2.16
C ALA A 142 5.22 -12.73 -1.20
N GLN A 143 6.47 -12.78 -0.75
CA GLN A 143 6.95 -13.79 0.21
C GLN A 143 6.14 -13.77 1.52
N LEU A 144 5.78 -12.58 2.01
CA LEU A 144 4.92 -12.48 3.18
C LEU A 144 3.52 -13.02 2.89
N ALA A 145 2.94 -12.71 1.74
CA ALA A 145 1.60 -13.16 1.34
C ALA A 145 1.53 -14.70 1.29
N GLU A 146 2.54 -15.36 0.71
CA GLU A 146 2.66 -16.83 0.68
C GLU A 146 2.65 -17.42 2.10
N GLU A 147 3.46 -16.88 3.01
CA GLU A 147 3.58 -17.36 4.39
C GLU A 147 2.32 -17.18 5.25
N ILE A 148 1.46 -16.24 4.88
CA ILE A 148 0.18 -15.98 5.57
C ILE A 148 -1.02 -16.59 4.86
N GLY A 149 -0.81 -17.37 3.80
CA GLY A 149 -1.85 -18.03 3.02
C GLY A 149 -2.60 -17.07 2.08
N GLY A 150 -1.91 -16.06 1.56
CA GLY A 150 -2.33 -15.30 0.40
C GLY A 150 -1.97 -16.09 -0.86
N ILE A 151 -2.84 -16.08 -1.86
CA ILE A 151 -2.52 -16.66 -3.17
C ILE A 151 -1.56 -15.68 -3.85
N PRO A 152 -0.34 -16.11 -4.26
CA PRO A 152 0.49 -15.32 -5.15
C PRO A 152 -0.28 -15.12 -6.46
N ALA A 153 -0.14 -13.96 -7.04
CA ALA A 153 -0.76 -13.67 -8.34
C ALA A 153 0.10 -14.25 -9.45
#